data_b460cc239ab1956d9b7cb14006da038c
#
_entry.id   b460cc239ab1956d9b7cb14006da038c
#
_cell.length_a   1.000
_cell.length_b   1.000
_cell.length_c   1.000
_cell.angle_alpha   90.00
_cell.angle_beta   90.00
_cell.angle_gamma   90.00
#
_symmetry.space_group_name_H-M   'P 1'
#
loop_
_entity.id
_entity.type
_entity.pdbx_description
1 polymer ?
#
loop_
_entity_poly.entity_id
_entity_poly.type
_entity_poly.pdbx_seq_one_letter_code
_entity_poly.pdbx_strand_id
1 'polypeptide(L)'
;MGETANVDIYIDAVGHESVIHTFEEMTKLFAKMVIVGVHHKPLKVNFLPLTYAQYEFIGSGGYMVEDVRDVMTIMGNGKYDIESIITHEFKLDDLEKAIIQASKSNESLKVVIKY
;
A
#
# COMPACT_ATOMS: atom_id res chain seq x y z
N MET A 1 3.30 19.12 21.37
CA MET A 1 2.42 19.01 20.17
C MET A 1 3.35 18.83 19.00
N GLY A 2 3.32 17.65 18.35
CA GLY A 2 4.08 17.43 17.11
C GLY A 2 3.53 18.34 16.01
N GLU A 3 4.39 18.72 15.07
CA GLU A 3 3.95 19.45 13.88
C GLU A 3 2.97 18.54 13.12
N THR A 4 1.73 19.00 12.92
CA THR A 4 0.77 18.30 12.06
C THR A 4 1.27 18.35 10.62
N ALA A 5 1.39 17.20 9.98
CA ALA A 5 1.77 17.15 8.58
C ALA A 5 0.71 17.90 7.74
N ASN A 6 1.14 18.85 6.91
CA ASN A 6 0.21 19.58 6.03
C ASN A 6 -0.12 18.76 4.78
N VAL A 7 -0.68 17.56 5.00
CA VAL A 7 -1.03 16.59 3.96
C VAL A 7 -2.54 16.41 3.94
N ASP A 8 -3.14 16.46 2.75
CA ASP A 8 -4.58 16.31 2.55
C ASP A 8 -5.00 14.86 2.35
N ILE A 9 -4.15 14.05 1.70
CA ILE A 9 -4.46 12.67 1.33
C ILE A 9 -3.31 11.77 1.76
N TYR A 10 -3.64 10.77 2.55
CA TYR A 10 -2.76 9.68 2.95
C TYR A 10 -3.18 8.40 2.23
N ILE A 11 -2.22 7.56 1.87
CA ILE A 11 -2.49 6.27 1.24
C ILE A 11 -1.80 5.19 2.07
N ASP A 12 -2.62 4.32 2.69
CA ASP A 12 -2.11 3.11 3.33
C ASP A 12 -1.98 1.99 2.29
N ALA A 13 -0.76 1.67 1.90
CA ALA A 13 -0.44 0.53 1.04
C ALA A 13 0.19 -0.65 1.82
N VAL A 14 0.22 -0.58 3.14
CA VAL A 14 0.89 -1.55 4.02
C VAL A 14 -0.08 -2.48 4.73
N GLY A 15 -1.20 -1.95 5.23
CA GLY A 15 -2.17 -2.71 6.01
C GLY A 15 -1.71 -3.03 7.44
N HIS A 16 -0.94 -2.14 8.07
CA HIS A 16 -0.47 -2.29 9.43
C HIS A 16 -1.07 -1.23 10.36
N GLU A 17 -1.39 -1.61 11.60
CA GLU A 17 -2.05 -0.71 12.57
C GLU A 17 -1.26 0.58 12.83
N SER A 18 0.07 0.53 12.79
CA SER A 18 0.90 1.72 13.02
C SER A 18 0.66 2.83 11.99
N VAL A 19 0.25 2.48 10.76
CA VAL A 19 -0.06 3.47 9.72
C VAL A 19 -1.31 4.26 10.09
N ILE A 20 -2.34 3.58 10.61
CA ILE A 20 -3.56 4.21 11.09
C ILE A 20 -3.26 5.14 12.28
N HIS A 21 -2.49 4.67 13.25
CA HIS A 21 -2.11 5.49 14.40
C HIS A 21 -1.28 6.72 13.99
N THR A 22 -0.33 6.56 13.07
CA THR A 22 0.44 7.70 12.54
C THR A 22 -0.49 8.73 11.87
N PHE A 23 -1.48 8.26 11.12
CA PHE A 23 -2.49 9.15 10.53
C PHE A 23 -3.27 9.89 11.62
N GLU A 24 -3.79 9.20 12.63
CA GLU A 24 -4.56 9.81 13.72
C GLU A 24 -3.76 10.88 14.48
N GLU A 25 -2.44 10.67 14.66
CA GLU A 25 -1.57 11.58 15.38
C GLU A 25 -1.15 12.82 14.56
N MET A 26 -0.98 12.65 13.25
CA MET A 26 -0.38 13.67 12.38
C MET A 26 -1.38 14.38 11.47
N THR A 27 -2.63 13.90 11.41
CA THR A 27 -3.59 14.40 10.43
C THR A 27 -4.09 15.79 10.78
N LYS A 28 -4.40 16.57 9.73
CA LYS A 28 -5.07 17.86 9.83
C LYS A 28 -6.58 17.72 9.63
N LEU A 29 -7.31 18.80 9.83
CA LEU A 29 -8.74 18.88 9.54
C LEU A 29 -9.05 18.49 8.08
N PHE A 30 -10.11 17.72 7.89
CA PHE A 30 -10.63 17.28 6.59
C PHE A 30 -9.68 16.40 5.76
N ALA A 31 -8.64 15.85 6.36
CA ALA A 31 -7.76 14.92 5.66
C ALA A 31 -8.47 13.62 5.31
N LYS A 32 -7.97 12.94 4.29
CA LYS A 32 -8.51 11.65 3.81
C LYS A 32 -7.45 10.58 3.89
N MET A 33 -7.85 9.39 4.33
CA MET A 33 -7.00 8.21 4.28
C MET A 33 -7.62 7.17 3.36
N VAL A 34 -6.92 6.85 2.27
CA VAL A 34 -7.27 5.77 1.35
C VAL A 34 -6.59 4.50 1.82
N ILE A 35 -7.38 3.49 2.15
CA ILE A 35 -6.92 2.20 2.66
C ILE A 35 -6.88 1.21 1.49
N VAL A 36 -5.69 0.94 0.98
CA VAL A 36 -5.38 -0.06 -0.06
C VAL A 36 -4.80 -1.33 0.58
N GLY A 37 -4.05 -1.14 1.67
CA GLY A 37 -3.44 -2.23 2.44
C GLY A 37 -4.48 -3.12 3.12
N VAL A 38 -4.22 -4.42 3.14
CA VAL A 38 -5.15 -5.40 3.73
C VAL A 38 -4.86 -5.58 5.22
N HIS A 39 -5.78 -5.17 6.05
CA HIS A 39 -5.73 -5.38 7.50
C HIS A 39 -6.39 -6.71 7.85
N HIS A 40 -5.60 -7.70 8.25
CA HIS A 40 -6.08 -9.04 8.58
C HIS A 40 -6.68 -9.18 9.98
N LYS A 41 -6.56 -8.16 10.82
CA LYS A 41 -7.05 -8.16 12.22
C LYS A 41 -7.88 -6.92 12.48
N PRO A 42 -8.86 -7.00 13.39
CA PRO A 42 -9.58 -5.82 13.85
C PRO A 42 -8.61 -4.79 14.45
N LEU A 43 -8.81 -3.52 14.14
CA LEU A 43 -8.03 -2.41 14.65
C LEU A 43 -8.84 -1.61 15.66
N LYS A 44 -8.15 -1.01 16.62
CA LYS A 44 -8.74 0.00 17.50
C LYS A 44 -8.56 1.37 16.83
N VAL A 45 -9.65 2.00 16.49
CA VAL A 45 -9.67 3.36 15.92
C VAL A 45 -10.27 4.30 16.96
N ASN A 46 -9.63 5.44 17.18
CA ASN A 46 -10.17 6.47 18.04
C ASN A 46 -11.14 7.37 17.26
N PHE A 47 -12.44 7.21 17.50
CA PHE A 47 -13.47 7.99 16.81
C PHE A 47 -13.54 9.47 17.25
N LEU A 48 -12.88 9.84 18.35
CA LEU A 48 -12.91 11.22 18.81
C LEU A 48 -12.23 12.18 17.82
N PRO A 49 -10.98 11.94 17.36
CA PRO A 49 -10.38 12.74 16.31
C PRO A 49 -11.15 12.67 14.99
N LEU A 50 -11.73 11.51 14.62
CA LEU A 50 -12.57 11.38 13.44
C LEU A 50 -13.71 12.42 13.45
N THR A 51 -14.36 12.57 14.60
CA THR A 51 -15.48 13.50 14.77
C THR A 51 -15.02 14.97 14.71
N TYR A 52 -13.97 15.32 15.46
CA TYR A 52 -13.56 16.72 15.58
C TYR A 52 -12.72 17.21 14.41
N ALA A 53 -11.85 16.37 13.86
CA ALA A 53 -11.04 16.71 12.69
C ALA A 53 -11.77 16.46 11.37
N GLN A 54 -12.94 15.82 11.40
CA GLN A 54 -13.79 15.54 10.23
C GLN A 54 -12.99 14.88 9.09
N TYR A 55 -12.08 13.97 9.42
CA TYR A 55 -11.34 13.22 8.42
C TYR A 55 -12.13 12.00 7.92
N GLU A 56 -11.73 11.47 6.78
CA GLU A 56 -12.40 10.37 6.11
C GLU A 56 -11.49 9.15 6.01
N PHE A 57 -12.05 7.95 6.24
CA PHE A 57 -11.46 6.68 5.82
C PHE A 57 -12.17 6.17 4.57
N ILE A 58 -11.41 5.91 3.51
CA ILE A 58 -11.93 5.47 2.22
C ILE A 58 -11.29 4.12 1.89
N GLY A 59 -12.12 3.07 1.80
CA GLY A 59 -11.66 1.76 1.35
C GLY A 59 -11.39 1.76 -0.16
N SER A 60 -10.29 1.13 -0.57
CA SER A 60 -9.96 0.87 -1.97
C SER A 60 -9.62 -0.60 -2.11
N GLY A 61 -10.49 -1.37 -2.73
CA GLY A 61 -10.31 -2.82 -2.88
C GLY A 61 -10.69 -3.30 -4.28
N GLY A 62 -9.90 -4.26 -4.77
CA GLY A 62 -10.08 -4.81 -6.10
C GLY A 62 -9.59 -3.89 -7.21
N TYR A 63 -9.83 -4.31 -8.45
CA TYR A 63 -9.54 -3.54 -9.66
C TYR A 63 -10.47 -3.99 -10.78
N MET A 64 -10.70 -3.12 -11.73
CA MET A 64 -11.52 -3.38 -12.91
C MET A 64 -10.63 -3.76 -14.10
N VAL A 65 -11.25 -4.26 -15.17
CA VAL A 65 -10.52 -4.61 -16.40
C VAL A 65 -9.85 -3.38 -17.01
N GLU A 66 -10.49 -2.24 -16.88
CA GLU A 66 -9.98 -0.94 -17.36
C GLU A 66 -8.69 -0.56 -16.65
N ASP A 67 -8.60 -0.75 -15.32
CA ASP A 67 -7.40 -0.48 -14.54
C ASP A 67 -6.21 -1.31 -15.04
N VAL A 68 -6.46 -2.58 -15.39
CA VAL A 68 -5.42 -3.47 -15.95
C VAL A 68 -4.93 -2.95 -17.30
N ARG A 69 -5.84 -2.50 -18.17
CA ARG A 69 -5.47 -1.93 -19.49
C ARG A 69 -4.66 -0.65 -19.34
N ASP A 70 -5.04 0.21 -18.40
CA ASP A 70 -4.34 1.46 -18.13
C ASP A 70 -2.92 1.18 -17.59
N VAL A 71 -2.77 0.25 -16.66
CA VAL A 71 -1.46 -0.17 -16.15
C VAL A 71 -0.61 -0.77 -17.29
N MET A 72 -1.15 -1.64 -18.13
CA MET A 72 -0.44 -2.19 -19.28
C MET A 72 0.02 -1.09 -20.24
N THR A 73 -0.81 -0.08 -20.47
CA THR A 73 -0.47 1.08 -21.30
C THR A 73 0.66 1.89 -20.67
N ILE A 74 0.61 2.14 -19.36
CA ILE A 74 1.66 2.83 -18.61
C ILE A 74 2.99 2.07 -18.71
N MET A 75 2.96 0.75 -18.53
CA MET A 75 4.13 -0.11 -18.65
C MET A 75 4.71 -0.08 -20.08
N GLY A 76 3.84 -0.16 -21.10
CA GLY A 76 4.24 -0.16 -22.51
C GLY A 76 4.84 1.17 -23.01
N ASN A 77 4.55 2.29 -22.33
CA ASN A 77 5.07 3.60 -22.71
C ASN A 77 6.57 3.78 -22.45
N GLY A 78 7.21 2.91 -21.68
CA GLY A 78 8.63 2.98 -21.33
C GLY A 78 9.02 4.24 -20.54
N LYS A 79 8.04 5.04 -20.10
CA LYS A 79 8.30 6.27 -19.34
C LYS A 79 8.77 6.01 -17.91
N TYR A 80 8.34 4.89 -17.34
CA TYR A 80 8.64 4.50 -15.98
C TYR A 80 9.35 3.15 -15.98
N ASP A 81 10.41 3.03 -15.20
CA ASP A 81 11.12 1.78 -14.97
C ASP A 81 10.35 0.92 -13.95
N ILE A 82 9.24 0.32 -14.39
CA ILE A 82 8.39 -0.51 -13.55
C ILE A 82 9.04 -1.88 -13.27
N GLU A 83 9.86 -2.37 -14.20
CA GLU A 83 10.53 -3.67 -14.04
C GLU A 83 11.57 -3.66 -12.91
N SER A 84 12.10 -2.50 -12.54
CA SER A 84 13.05 -2.36 -11.43
C SER A 84 12.51 -2.79 -10.07
N ILE A 85 11.18 -2.90 -9.92
CA ILE A 85 10.56 -3.47 -8.71
C ILE A 85 10.79 -4.98 -8.57
N ILE A 86 11.14 -5.69 -9.68
CA ILE A 86 11.46 -7.12 -9.66
C ILE A 86 12.85 -7.26 -9.06
N THR A 87 12.90 -7.64 -7.80
CA THR A 87 14.16 -7.78 -7.05
C THR A 87 14.76 -9.18 -7.14
N HIS A 88 13.91 -10.17 -7.36
CA HIS A 88 14.35 -11.57 -7.41
C HIS A 88 13.58 -12.36 -8.45
N GLU A 89 14.32 -13.22 -9.17
CA GLU A 89 13.77 -14.12 -10.18
C GLU A 89 14.16 -15.56 -9.84
N PHE A 90 13.20 -16.47 -9.92
CA PHE A 90 13.41 -17.91 -9.69
C PHE A 90 12.84 -18.72 -10.83
N LYS A 91 13.37 -19.93 -11.01
CA LYS A 91 12.75 -20.96 -11.87
C LYS A 91 11.61 -21.65 -11.11
N LEU A 92 10.71 -22.29 -11.85
CA LEU A 92 9.58 -23.00 -11.25
C LEU A 92 10.02 -24.09 -10.26
N ASP A 93 11.13 -24.77 -10.54
CA ASP A 93 11.68 -25.81 -9.66
C ASP A 93 12.15 -25.25 -8.29
N ASP A 94 12.37 -23.95 -8.19
CA ASP A 94 12.78 -23.26 -6.96
C ASP A 94 11.61 -22.51 -6.28
N LEU A 95 10.36 -22.89 -6.55
CA LEU A 95 9.16 -22.23 -6.04
C LEU A 95 9.16 -22.04 -4.52
N GLU A 96 9.59 -23.05 -3.77
CA GLU A 96 9.67 -22.97 -2.30
C GLU A 96 10.63 -21.85 -1.85
N LYS A 97 11.80 -21.76 -2.47
CA LYS A 97 12.78 -20.70 -2.20
C LYS A 97 12.22 -19.32 -2.56
N ALA A 98 11.48 -19.23 -3.66
CA ALA A 98 10.84 -18.00 -4.10
C ALA A 98 9.80 -17.51 -3.07
N ILE A 99 8.98 -18.41 -2.52
CA ILE A 99 8.00 -18.09 -1.48
C ILE A 99 8.70 -17.61 -0.20
N ILE A 100 9.76 -18.31 0.23
CA ILE A 100 10.56 -17.91 1.39
C ILE A 100 11.18 -16.53 1.17
N GLN A 101 11.73 -16.26 -0.02
CA GLN A 101 12.29 -14.95 -0.34
C GLN A 101 11.23 -13.86 -0.36
N ALA A 102 10.06 -14.12 -0.93
CA ALA A 102 8.95 -13.18 -0.96
C ALA A 102 8.43 -12.78 0.44
N SER A 103 8.57 -13.66 1.43
CA SER A 103 8.19 -13.36 2.82
C SER A 103 9.13 -12.38 3.53
N LYS A 104 10.31 -12.12 2.98
CA LYS A 104 11.31 -11.21 3.53
C LYS A 104 11.09 -9.79 2.99
N SER A 105 10.09 -9.10 3.51
CA SER A 105 9.65 -7.78 3.01
C SER A 105 10.72 -6.67 3.07
N ASN A 106 11.75 -6.85 3.89
CA ASN A 106 12.90 -5.93 3.98
C ASN A 106 13.99 -6.18 2.93
N GLU A 107 13.93 -7.33 2.23
CA GLU A 107 14.90 -7.72 1.20
C GLU A 107 14.29 -7.80 -0.21
N SER A 108 12.96 -7.93 -0.31
CA SER A 108 12.26 -8.18 -1.56
C SER A 108 11.10 -7.21 -1.77
N LEU A 109 11.05 -6.58 -2.94
CA LEU A 109 9.89 -5.81 -3.39
C LEU A 109 8.96 -6.71 -4.21
N LYS A 110 9.47 -7.34 -5.26
CA LYS A 110 8.73 -8.27 -6.10
C LYS A 110 9.58 -9.49 -6.44
N VAL A 111 9.03 -10.67 -6.16
CA VAL A 111 9.64 -11.95 -6.52
C VAL A 111 8.79 -12.56 -7.64
N VAL A 112 9.43 -12.99 -8.73
CA VAL A 112 8.76 -13.59 -9.89
C VAL A 112 9.32 -14.96 -10.23
N ILE A 113 8.48 -15.80 -10.85
CA ILE A 113 8.89 -17.08 -11.43
C ILE A 113 9.00 -16.91 -12.94
N LYS A 114 10.15 -17.31 -13.49
CA LYS A 114 10.36 -17.41 -14.94
C LYS A 114 10.21 -18.86 -15.41
N TYR A 115 9.49 -19.05 -16.48
CA TYR A 115 9.26 -20.32 -17.15
C TYR A 115 10.34 -20.58 -18.20
#